data_acf889144bce1b2e6a5ac04098283c80
#
_entry.id   acf889144bce1b2e6a5ac04098283c80
#
_cell.length_a   1.000
_cell.length_b   1.000
_cell.length_c   1.000
_cell.angle_alpha   90.00
_cell.angle_beta   90.00
_cell.angle_gamma   90.00
#
_symmetry.space_group_name_H-M   'P 1'
#
loop_
_entity.id
_entity.type
_entity.pdbx_description
1 polymer ?
#
loop_
_entity_poly.entity_id
_entity_poly.type
_entity_poly.pdbx_seq_one_letter_code
_entity_poly.pdbx_strand_id
1 'polypeptide(L)'
;ALSGAALAKEKIDFMFPAPVDGKLTMEMTRVIKQFNDSQQDVEVRGIFTGNYDTTKIKAESAQKAGQPPALVIMSANFTTDLALKDEILPMDELFKYGDQKAGDFLHKEFWPAMHKNAQVMGTTYAIPFHNSTPILYYNKTMFDRAGIKQPPQTWAELLADAKKLTDESKGQWGIMLPSTNDDYGGWIFSALVRANGGKYFNEDYPGEVYYNSPTAIGALRFWQDLIYKDKVMPSGVLNSKQISAAFFSGKLGMAMLSTGALGFMRENSKDFELGVAMLPAKEQRAVPIGGASLVSFKGISDAQKKAAYQFLTYLVSPDVNGAWSRFTGYFSPRKASYDTPEMKAYLQQDPRAAIALEQLKYAHPWYSTWETVAVRKAMENQLAAVVNDAKVTPEAAVQAAQKEADALMKPYVDKTALAEVK
;
A
#
# COMPACT_ATOMS: atom_id res chain seq x y z
N ALA A 1 53.15 18.84 5.46
CA ALA A 1 51.82 18.35 5.86
C ALA A 1 50.83 18.71 4.76
N LEU A 2 50.51 17.76 3.89
CA LEU A 2 49.42 17.88 2.94
C LEU A 2 48.12 17.68 3.71
N SER A 3 47.41 18.77 4.00
CA SER A 3 46.02 18.70 4.44
C SER A 3 45.20 18.19 3.24
N GLY A 4 44.91 16.91 3.21
CA GLY A 4 43.94 16.38 2.27
C GLY A 4 42.60 17.07 2.54
N ALA A 5 42.17 17.92 1.61
CA ALA A 5 40.82 18.44 1.63
C ALA A 5 39.88 17.23 1.59
N ALA A 6 39.10 17.04 2.64
CA ALA A 6 38.04 16.03 2.64
C ALA A 6 37.14 16.32 1.45
N LEU A 7 37.00 15.35 0.53
CA LEU A 7 36.07 15.47 -0.59
C LEU A 7 34.66 15.71 -0.01
N ALA A 8 33.96 16.71 -0.56
CA ALA A 8 32.57 16.97 -0.17
C ALA A 8 31.70 15.74 -0.49
N LYS A 9 30.76 15.42 0.40
CA LYS A 9 29.80 14.34 0.20
C LYS A 9 28.93 14.63 -1.03
N GLU A 10 28.62 13.59 -1.79
CA GLU A 10 27.60 13.69 -2.85
C GLU A 10 26.23 13.82 -2.22
N LYS A 11 25.52 14.88 -2.57
CA LYS A 11 24.17 15.16 -2.02
C LYS A 11 23.09 14.63 -2.93
N ILE A 12 22.14 13.90 -2.40
CA ILE A 12 20.97 13.41 -3.11
C ILE A 12 19.69 13.77 -2.37
N ASP A 13 18.63 14.03 -3.14
CA ASP A 13 17.29 14.20 -2.63
C ASP A 13 16.58 12.84 -2.59
N PHE A 14 15.97 12.55 -1.44
CA PHE A 14 15.18 11.36 -1.21
C PHE A 14 13.77 11.77 -0.77
N MET A 15 12.77 11.48 -1.59
CA MET A 15 11.37 11.75 -1.26
C MET A 15 10.71 10.52 -0.63
N PHE A 16 9.98 10.74 0.45
CA PHE A 16 9.30 9.65 1.14
C PHE A 16 7.93 10.05 1.68
N PRO A 17 6.93 9.16 1.59
CA PRO A 17 5.59 9.37 2.13
C PRO A 17 5.46 8.87 3.56
N ALA A 18 4.35 9.24 4.22
CA ALA A 18 3.78 8.54 5.35
C ALA A 18 2.40 8.02 4.94
N PRO A 19 2.31 6.81 4.37
CA PRO A 19 1.07 6.34 3.75
C PRO A 19 0.04 5.77 4.74
N VAL A 20 0.43 5.58 6.00
CA VAL A 20 -0.44 5.20 7.11
C VAL A 20 -0.20 6.13 8.29
N ASP A 21 -1.14 6.14 9.24
CA ASP A 21 -1.01 6.93 10.46
C ASP A 21 0.11 6.36 11.37
N GLY A 22 0.69 7.22 12.20
CA GLY A 22 1.75 6.87 13.13
C GLY A 22 3.00 7.74 12.97
N LYS A 23 4.12 7.24 13.47
CA LYS A 23 5.39 7.98 13.58
C LYS A 23 6.38 7.67 12.44
N LEU A 24 5.86 7.42 11.24
CA LEU A 24 6.69 6.98 10.10
C LEU A 24 7.70 8.04 9.65
N THR A 25 7.29 9.31 9.62
CA THR A 25 8.17 10.42 9.23
C THR A 25 9.35 10.57 10.20
N MET A 26 9.08 10.48 11.49
CA MET A 26 10.11 10.53 12.53
C MET A 26 11.09 9.36 12.41
N GLU A 27 10.58 8.15 12.22
CA GLU A 27 11.41 6.96 12.07
C GLU A 27 12.26 7.00 10.80
N MET A 28 11.69 7.43 9.66
CA MET A 28 12.47 7.56 8.42
C MET A 28 13.56 8.62 8.55
N THR A 29 13.27 9.74 9.23
CA THR A 29 14.28 10.77 9.52
C THR A 29 15.44 10.19 10.33
N ARG A 30 15.14 9.31 11.30
CA ARG A 30 16.14 8.60 12.09
C ARG A 30 16.99 7.66 11.23
N VAL A 31 16.36 6.91 10.34
CA VAL A 31 17.04 5.98 9.41
C VAL A 31 17.98 6.74 8.48
N ILE A 32 17.53 7.87 7.92
CA ILE A 32 18.35 8.74 7.07
C ILE A 32 19.56 9.26 7.84
N LYS A 33 19.35 9.73 9.06
CA LYS A 33 20.45 10.23 9.91
C LYS A 33 21.48 9.13 10.19
N GLN A 34 21.04 7.92 10.52
CA GLN A 34 21.95 6.78 10.72
C GLN A 34 22.82 6.50 9.49
N PHE A 35 22.21 6.51 8.30
CA PHE A 35 22.98 6.37 7.07
C PHE A 35 23.99 7.49 6.89
N ASN A 36 23.58 8.73 7.03
CA ASN A 36 24.45 9.90 6.86
C ASN A 36 25.62 9.89 7.85
N ASP A 37 25.39 9.45 9.09
CA ASP A 37 26.43 9.38 10.13
C ASP A 37 27.38 8.18 9.93
N SER A 38 26.96 7.15 9.19
CA SER A 38 27.71 5.89 9.06
C SER A 38 28.82 5.91 8.00
N GLN A 39 28.84 6.91 7.12
CA GLN A 39 29.78 6.98 6.01
C GLN A 39 30.06 8.44 5.60
N GLN A 40 31.08 8.65 4.77
CA GLN A 40 31.56 9.99 4.40
C GLN A 40 31.34 10.38 2.94
N ASP A 41 30.76 9.49 2.13
CA ASP A 41 30.68 9.68 0.68
C ASP A 41 29.36 10.32 0.23
N VAL A 42 28.27 10.05 0.94
CA VAL A 42 26.91 10.43 0.56
C VAL A 42 26.21 11.18 1.67
N GLU A 43 25.51 12.24 1.31
CA GLU A 43 24.56 12.93 2.19
C GLU A 43 23.16 12.86 1.58
N VAL A 44 22.25 12.19 2.26
CA VAL A 44 20.84 12.08 1.86
C VAL A 44 20.05 13.19 2.52
N ARG A 45 19.37 14.00 1.70
CA ARG A 45 18.39 14.97 2.16
C ARG A 45 17.00 14.34 2.03
N GLY A 46 16.39 14.00 3.17
CA GLY A 46 15.03 13.48 3.21
C GLY A 46 13.99 14.57 3.00
N ILE A 47 13.03 14.35 2.13
CA ILE A 47 11.92 15.25 1.84
C ILE A 47 10.61 14.48 2.07
N PHE A 48 9.89 14.85 3.12
CA PHE A 48 8.57 14.28 3.38
C PHE A 48 7.56 14.82 2.36
N THR A 49 6.79 13.92 1.74
CA THR A 49 5.93 14.25 0.59
C THR A 49 4.45 13.96 0.79
N GLY A 50 4.02 13.56 1.97
CA GLY A 50 2.62 13.30 2.29
C GLY A 50 2.21 11.85 2.03
N ASN A 51 1.12 11.64 1.29
CA ASN A 51 0.68 10.30 0.90
C ASN A 51 1.32 9.88 -0.44
N TYR A 52 0.93 8.70 -0.97
CA TYR A 52 1.48 8.21 -2.24
C TYR A 52 1.14 9.11 -3.42
N ASP A 53 -0.10 9.60 -3.52
CA ASP A 53 -0.53 10.46 -4.64
C ASP A 53 0.23 11.79 -4.65
N THR A 54 0.38 12.44 -3.49
CA THR A 54 1.14 13.68 -3.37
C THR A 54 2.63 13.48 -3.61
N THR A 55 3.17 12.33 -3.24
CA THR A 55 4.56 11.96 -3.54
C THR A 55 4.81 11.92 -5.05
N LYS A 56 3.92 11.26 -5.79
CA LYS A 56 4.01 11.20 -7.26
C LYS A 56 4.00 12.59 -7.88
N ILE A 57 3.06 13.44 -7.47
CA ILE A 57 2.94 14.82 -7.97
C ILE A 57 4.20 15.62 -7.67
N LYS A 58 4.72 15.55 -6.45
CA LYS A 58 5.93 16.30 -6.04
C LYS A 58 7.18 15.83 -6.76
N ALA A 59 7.34 14.52 -6.93
CA ALA A 59 8.48 13.95 -7.66
C ALA A 59 8.46 14.35 -9.14
N GLU A 60 7.31 14.26 -9.79
CA GLU A 60 7.13 14.69 -11.19
C GLU A 60 7.35 16.19 -11.35
N SER A 61 6.86 16.99 -10.43
CA SER A 61 7.07 18.46 -10.44
C SER A 61 8.53 18.83 -10.27
N ALA A 62 9.24 18.18 -9.35
CA ALA A 62 10.67 18.40 -9.13
C ALA A 62 11.48 18.02 -10.40
N GLN A 63 11.14 16.92 -11.06
CA GLN A 63 11.78 16.51 -12.31
C GLN A 63 11.58 17.55 -13.41
N LYS A 64 10.36 18.05 -13.59
CA LYS A 64 10.04 19.10 -14.57
C LYS A 64 10.79 20.41 -14.27
N ALA A 65 11.05 20.69 -13.01
CA ALA A 65 11.82 21.85 -12.59
C ALA A 65 13.34 21.67 -12.71
N GLY A 66 13.80 20.53 -13.22
CA GLY A 66 15.23 20.25 -13.40
C GLY A 66 15.94 19.79 -12.12
N GLN A 67 15.18 19.40 -11.10
CA GLN A 67 15.71 18.89 -9.81
C GLN A 67 15.10 17.52 -9.49
N PRO A 68 15.32 16.49 -10.34
CA PRO A 68 14.73 15.18 -10.11
C PRO A 68 15.24 14.56 -8.81
N PRO A 69 14.35 13.92 -8.01
CA PRO A 69 14.82 13.18 -6.85
C PRO A 69 15.61 11.94 -7.28
N ALA A 70 16.72 11.68 -6.61
CA ALA A 70 17.58 10.54 -6.90
C ALA A 70 16.97 9.22 -6.45
N LEU A 71 16.18 9.25 -5.39
CA LEU A 71 15.47 8.09 -4.89
C LEU A 71 14.12 8.51 -4.28
N VAL A 72 13.10 7.72 -4.52
CA VAL A 72 11.75 7.98 -4.01
C VAL A 72 11.14 6.67 -3.54
N ILE A 73 10.51 6.70 -2.36
CA ILE A 73 9.56 5.66 -1.97
C ILE A 73 8.24 5.96 -2.67
N MET A 74 7.90 5.16 -3.66
CA MET A 74 6.75 5.35 -4.53
C MET A 74 5.79 4.17 -4.37
N SER A 75 4.49 4.42 -4.39
CA SER A 75 3.53 3.32 -4.40
C SER A 75 3.90 2.31 -5.49
N ALA A 76 3.91 1.03 -5.15
CA ALA A 76 4.36 -0.02 -6.05
C ALA A 76 3.53 -0.07 -7.35
N ASN A 77 2.26 0.32 -7.28
CA ASN A 77 1.38 0.34 -8.45
C ASN A 77 1.60 1.53 -9.40
N PHE A 78 2.46 2.48 -9.06
CA PHE A 78 2.79 3.60 -9.95
C PHE A 78 3.95 3.31 -10.91
N THR A 79 4.70 2.25 -10.66
CA THR A 79 5.90 1.91 -11.44
C THR A 79 5.61 1.77 -12.93
N THR A 80 4.56 1.06 -13.30
CA THR A 80 4.17 0.86 -14.71
C THR A 80 3.89 2.19 -15.41
N ASP A 81 3.08 3.05 -14.82
CA ASP A 81 2.72 4.35 -15.40
C ASP A 81 3.95 5.24 -15.57
N LEU A 82 4.79 5.32 -14.53
CA LEU A 82 6.03 6.09 -14.56
C LEU A 82 7.01 5.60 -15.62
N ALA A 83 7.16 4.27 -15.76
CA ALA A 83 8.04 3.66 -16.73
C ALA A 83 7.53 3.86 -18.17
N LEU A 84 6.23 3.65 -18.41
CA LEU A 84 5.60 3.84 -19.72
C LEU A 84 5.68 5.30 -20.18
N LYS A 85 5.71 6.24 -19.27
CA LYS A 85 5.88 7.69 -19.56
C LYS A 85 7.32 8.14 -19.56
N ASP A 86 8.25 7.22 -19.43
CA ASP A 86 9.71 7.49 -19.48
C ASP A 86 10.21 8.46 -18.41
N GLU A 87 9.59 8.44 -17.23
CA GLU A 87 9.93 9.36 -16.15
C GLU A 87 10.99 8.81 -15.18
N ILE A 88 11.11 7.48 -15.09
CA ILE A 88 12.02 6.82 -14.15
C ILE A 88 13.10 6.01 -14.87
N LEU A 89 14.23 5.84 -14.20
CA LEU A 89 15.37 5.08 -14.71
C LEU A 89 15.13 3.57 -14.57
N PRO A 90 15.57 2.76 -15.54
CA PRO A 90 15.81 1.35 -15.28
C PRO A 90 16.78 1.21 -14.11
N MET A 91 16.48 0.27 -13.20
CA MET A 91 17.31 0.10 -11.99
C MET A 91 18.74 -0.32 -12.28
N ASP A 92 19.03 -0.91 -13.44
CA ASP A 92 20.41 -1.23 -13.84
C ASP A 92 21.27 0.02 -13.98
N GLU A 93 20.68 1.21 -14.19
CA GLU A 93 21.42 2.48 -14.15
C GLU A 93 22.04 2.78 -12.78
N LEU A 94 21.47 2.24 -11.70
CA LEU A 94 22.01 2.30 -10.35
C LEU A 94 22.86 1.07 -10.04
N PHE A 95 22.40 -0.11 -10.44
CA PHE A 95 23.06 -1.40 -10.11
C PHE A 95 24.39 -1.61 -10.86
N LYS A 96 24.66 -0.84 -11.90
CA LYS A 96 26.01 -0.85 -12.54
C LYS A 96 27.15 -0.45 -11.58
N TYR A 97 26.82 0.16 -10.46
CA TYR A 97 27.80 0.48 -9.40
C TYR A 97 27.97 -0.65 -8.35
N GLY A 98 27.27 -1.75 -8.50
CA GLY A 98 27.34 -2.95 -7.65
C GLY A 98 27.79 -4.18 -8.43
N ASP A 99 27.62 -5.34 -7.82
CA ASP A 99 28.15 -6.62 -8.30
C ASP A 99 27.16 -7.42 -9.15
N GLN A 100 25.89 -7.01 -9.21
CA GLN A 100 24.83 -7.77 -9.86
C GLN A 100 23.84 -6.86 -10.56
N LYS A 101 23.08 -7.43 -11.49
CA LYS A 101 21.97 -6.73 -12.15
C LYS A 101 20.78 -6.61 -11.21
N ALA A 102 19.98 -5.55 -11.39
CA ALA A 102 18.79 -5.29 -10.58
C ALA A 102 17.78 -6.44 -10.64
N GLY A 103 17.56 -7.02 -11.83
CA GLY A 103 16.66 -8.16 -12.00
C GLY A 103 17.10 -9.40 -11.22
N ASP A 104 18.40 -9.69 -11.23
CA ASP A 104 18.95 -10.82 -10.46
C ASP A 104 18.80 -10.60 -8.96
N PHE A 105 19.08 -9.38 -8.49
CA PHE A 105 18.86 -8.99 -7.10
C PHE A 105 17.39 -9.13 -6.70
N LEU A 106 16.47 -8.62 -7.52
CA LEU A 106 15.04 -8.72 -7.29
C LEU A 106 14.59 -10.20 -7.16
N HIS A 107 14.94 -11.03 -8.14
CA HIS A 107 14.50 -12.42 -8.17
C HIS A 107 15.09 -13.27 -7.05
N LYS A 108 16.34 -13.02 -6.67
CA LYS A 108 17.03 -13.79 -5.65
C LYS A 108 16.64 -13.39 -4.23
N GLU A 109 16.52 -12.08 -3.96
CA GLU A 109 16.48 -11.56 -2.60
C GLU A 109 15.08 -11.17 -2.12
N PHE A 110 14.10 -11.08 -3.04
CA PHE A 110 12.74 -10.65 -2.73
C PHE A 110 11.72 -11.75 -3.03
N TRP A 111 10.62 -11.74 -2.32
CA TRP A 111 9.55 -12.71 -2.54
C TRP A 111 8.93 -12.55 -3.94
N PRO A 112 8.58 -13.68 -4.62
CA PRO A 112 8.02 -13.65 -5.98
C PRO A 112 6.78 -12.77 -6.13
N ALA A 113 5.92 -12.70 -5.11
CA ALA A 113 4.71 -11.88 -5.12
C ALA A 113 5.01 -10.38 -5.30
N MET A 114 6.23 -9.94 -5.01
CA MET A 114 6.65 -8.54 -5.13
C MET A 114 7.30 -8.22 -6.48
N HIS A 115 7.56 -9.21 -7.32
CA HIS A 115 8.32 -9.00 -8.56
C HIS A 115 7.51 -8.27 -9.64
N LYS A 116 6.23 -8.58 -9.75
CA LYS A 116 5.39 -8.12 -10.87
C LYS A 116 5.33 -6.60 -10.99
N ASN A 117 5.08 -5.90 -9.90
CA ASN A 117 4.99 -4.43 -9.90
C ASN A 117 6.36 -3.74 -9.94
N ALA A 118 7.46 -4.48 -9.82
CA ALA A 118 8.82 -3.95 -9.94
C ALA A 118 9.34 -3.98 -11.38
N GLN A 119 8.69 -4.72 -12.27
CA GLN A 119 9.13 -4.92 -13.65
C GLN A 119 8.07 -4.45 -14.64
N VAL A 120 8.53 -3.85 -15.73
CA VAL A 120 7.71 -3.40 -16.86
C VAL A 120 8.36 -3.87 -18.15
N MET A 121 7.64 -4.67 -18.92
CA MET A 121 8.15 -5.22 -20.20
C MET A 121 9.52 -5.92 -20.05
N GLY A 122 9.70 -6.67 -18.97
CA GLY A 122 10.94 -7.41 -18.69
C GLY A 122 12.07 -6.60 -18.08
N THR A 123 11.94 -5.29 -17.94
CA THR A 123 12.94 -4.42 -17.33
C THR A 123 12.58 -4.12 -15.88
N THR A 124 13.55 -4.21 -14.98
CA THR A 124 13.39 -3.85 -13.56
C THR A 124 13.51 -2.34 -13.39
N TYR A 125 12.43 -1.70 -12.93
CA TYR A 125 12.36 -0.26 -12.69
C TYR A 125 12.28 0.10 -11.22
N ALA A 126 12.01 -0.86 -10.36
CA ALA A 126 11.82 -0.61 -8.94
C ALA A 126 12.42 -1.74 -8.10
N ILE A 127 12.77 -1.42 -6.85
CA ILE A 127 13.14 -2.42 -5.83
C ILE A 127 12.11 -2.31 -4.71
N PRO A 128 11.44 -3.40 -4.33
CA PRO A 128 10.46 -3.38 -3.25
C PRO A 128 11.07 -2.88 -1.93
N PHE A 129 10.34 -2.03 -1.22
CA PHE A 129 10.80 -1.45 0.04
C PHE A 129 9.97 -1.93 1.23
N HIS A 130 8.66 -1.79 1.17
CA HIS A 130 7.74 -2.34 2.15
C HIS A 130 6.43 -2.72 1.49
N ASN A 131 5.78 -3.75 1.99
CA ASN A 131 4.52 -4.23 1.44
C ASN A 131 3.49 -4.43 2.54
N SER A 132 2.23 -4.43 2.15
CA SER A 132 1.11 -4.56 3.08
C SER A 132 -0.04 -5.33 2.44
N THR A 133 -0.95 -5.78 3.28
CA THR A 133 -2.27 -6.25 2.88
C THR A 133 -3.31 -5.59 3.75
N PRO A 134 -4.58 -5.47 3.32
CA PRO A 134 -5.66 -5.18 4.23
C PRO A 134 -5.76 -6.29 5.29
N ILE A 135 -6.08 -5.92 6.52
CA ILE A 135 -6.23 -6.85 7.64
C ILE A 135 -7.40 -6.40 8.49
N LEU A 136 -8.00 -7.32 9.25
CA LEU A 136 -9.05 -7.00 10.20
C LEU A 136 -8.44 -6.74 11.58
N TYR A 137 -8.54 -5.50 12.04
CA TYR A 137 -8.29 -5.15 13.45
C TYR A 137 -9.59 -5.24 14.20
N TYR A 138 -9.58 -5.86 15.39
CA TYR A 138 -10.79 -5.95 16.20
C TYR A 138 -10.50 -5.71 17.68
N ASN A 139 -11.50 -5.14 18.35
CA ASN A 139 -11.46 -4.94 19.80
C ASN A 139 -11.90 -6.24 20.50
N LYS A 140 -10.93 -7.04 20.92
CA LYS A 140 -11.21 -8.34 21.53
C LYS A 140 -12.02 -8.20 22.83
N THR A 141 -11.80 -7.14 23.57
CA THR A 141 -12.57 -6.86 24.80
C THR A 141 -14.06 -6.65 24.50
N MET A 142 -14.38 -5.91 23.42
CA MET A 142 -15.77 -5.77 22.96
C MET A 142 -16.34 -7.11 22.47
N PHE A 143 -15.56 -7.92 21.77
CA PHE A 143 -15.96 -9.26 21.33
C PHE A 143 -16.32 -10.15 22.50
N ASP A 144 -15.48 -10.17 23.53
CA ASP A 144 -15.70 -10.98 24.74
C ASP A 144 -16.99 -10.55 25.45
N ARG A 145 -17.24 -9.24 25.59
CA ARG A 145 -18.48 -8.71 26.17
C ARG A 145 -19.73 -9.08 25.38
N ALA A 146 -19.61 -9.17 24.05
CA ALA A 146 -20.70 -9.55 23.16
C ALA A 146 -20.85 -11.07 23.02
N GLY A 147 -20.02 -11.87 23.66
CA GLY A 147 -20.03 -13.33 23.57
C GLY A 147 -19.49 -13.88 22.25
N ILE A 148 -18.72 -13.09 21.50
CA ILE A 148 -18.11 -13.51 20.25
C ILE A 148 -16.77 -14.18 20.58
N LYS A 149 -16.65 -15.46 20.28
CA LYS A 149 -15.52 -16.31 20.71
C LYS A 149 -14.30 -16.17 19.81
N GLN A 150 -14.50 -15.84 18.53
CA GLN A 150 -13.43 -15.74 17.54
C GLN A 150 -13.77 -14.71 16.47
N PRO A 151 -12.76 -14.16 15.75
CA PRO A 151 -13.03 -13.22 14.69
C PRO A 151 -13.77 -13.88 13.52
N PRO A 152 -14.54 -13.09 12.74
CA PRO A 152 -15.34 -13.63 11.64
C PRO A 152 -14.46 -14.19 10.53
N GLN A 153 -14.87 -15.34 9.97
CA GLN A 153 -14.17 -16.03 8.87
C GLN A 153 -14.83 -15.79 7.52
N THR A 154 -16.10 -15.37 7.52
CA THR A 154 -16.90 -15.13 6.33
C THR A 154 -17.61 -13.78 6.40
N TRP A 155 -18.09 -13.30 5.25
CA TRP A 155 -18.90 -12.07 5.21
C TRP A 155 -20.17 -12.19 6.04
N ALA A 156 -20.81 -13.36 6.04
CA ALA A 156 -22.00 -13.60 6.85
C ALA A 156 -21.69 -13.49 8.35
N GLU A 157 -20.59 -14.07 8.80
CA GLU A 157 -20.14 -13.96 10.19
C GLU A 157 -19.74 -12.52 10.55
N LEU A 158 -19.05 -11.82 9.62
CA LEU A 158 -18.69 -10.41 9.79
C LEU A 158 -19.93 -9.54 10.05
N LEU A 159 -20.99 -9.72 9.25
CA LEU A 159 -22.24 -9.00 9.42
C LEU A 159 -22.92 -9.35 10.75
N ALA A 160 -22.99 -10.63 11.08
CA ALA A 160 -23.59 -11.09 12.35
C ALA A 160 -22.85 -10.50 13.55
N ASP A 161 -21.52 -10.52 13.54
CA ASP A 161 -20.70 -9.95 14.59
C ASP A 161 -20.83 -8.42 14.65
N ALA A 162 -20.85 -7.75 13.51
CA ALA A 162 -21.05 -6.30 13.44
C ALA A 162 -22.38 -5.88 14.05
N LYS A 163 -23.45 -6.64 13.83
CA LYS A 163 -24.76 -6.40 14.47
C LYS A 163 -24.71 -6.51 15.99
N LYS A 164 -24.01 -7.52 16.51
CA LYS A 164 -23.83 -7.69 17.97
C LYS A 164 -23.02 -6.57 18.60
N LEU A 165 -22.08 -5.99 17.86
CA LEU A 165 -21.17 -4.95 18.33
C LEU A 165 -21.72 -3.54 18.18
N THR A 166 -22.78 -3.34 17.38
CA THR A 166 -23.34 -2.03 17.13
C THR A 166 -24.35 -1.67 18.23
N ASP A 167 -24.23 -0.44 18.75
CA ASP A 167 -25.18 0.16 19.70
C ASP A 167 -25.25 1.65 19.37
N GLU A 168 -26.26 2.03 18.58
CA GLU A 168 -26.49 3.43 18.16
C GLU A 168 -26.67 4.37 19.34
N SER A 169 -27.30 3.91 20.44
CA SER A 169 -27.55 4.73 21.63
C SER A 169 -26.26 5.19 22.29
N LYS A 170 -25.17 4.44 22.09
CA LYS A 170 -23.83 4.73 22.63
C LYS A 170 -22.90 5.33 21.56
N GLY A 171 -23.36 5.54 20.33
CA GLY A 171 -22.49 5.92 19.22
C GLY A 171 -21.44 4.86 18.90
N GLN A 172 -21.79 3.58 19.10
CA GLN A 172 -20.88 2.45 18.92
C GLN A 172 -21.20 1.69 17.63
N TRP A 173 -20.20 1.44 16.82
CA TRP A 173 -20.32 0.81 15.51
C TRP A 173 -19.62 -0.54 15.46
N GLY A 174 -20.19 -1.46 14.71
CA GLY A 174 -19.63 -2.80 14.56
C GLY A 174 -18.42 -2.84 13.66
N ILE A 175 -18.43 -2.05 12.57
CA ILE A 175 -17.35 -2.07 11.58
C ILE A 175 -17.21 -0.71 10.89
N MET A 176 -15.98 -0.36 10.52
CA MET A 176 -15.68 0.75 9.62
C MET A 176 -14.63 0.34 8.58
N LEU A 177 -14.85 0.78 7.33
CA LEU A 177 -13.95 0.62 6.21
C LEU A 177 -13.57 2.00 5.66
N PRO A 178 -12.27 2.26 5.35
CA PRO A 178 -11.89 3.52 4.72
C PRO A 178 -12.41 3.58 3.29
N SER A 179 -12.97 4.73 2.90
CA SER A 179 -13.58 4.96 1.60
C SER A 179 -13.07 6.22 0.90
N THR A 180 -11.88 6.67 1.25
CA THR A 180 -11.22 7.82 0.65
C THR A 180 -10.67 7.53 -0.74
N ASN A 181 -10.47 8.59 -1.54
CA ASN A 181 -9.98 8.48 -2.92
C ASN A 181 -8.45 8.68 -3.04
N ASP A 182 -7.73 8.31 -2.01
CA ASP A 182 -6.28 8.43 -1.88
C ASP A 182 -5.55 7.07 -1.89
N ASP A 183 -6.07 6.11 -2.62
CA ASP A 183 -5.67 4.70 -2.69
C ASP A 183 -6.38 3.79 -1.68
N TYR A 184 -6.67 4.27 -0.48
CA TYR A 184 -7.19 3.41 0.59
C TYR A 184 -8.55 2.79 0.26
N GLY A 185 -9.51 3.61 -0.17
CA GLY A 185 -10.87 3.13 -0.49
C GLY A 185 -10.89 2.11 -1.61
N GLY A 186 -10.17 2.37 -2.69
CA GLY A 186 -10.07 1.45 -3.83
C GLY A 186 -9.35 0.16 -3.48
N TRP A 187 -8.31 0.25 -2.67
CA TRP A 187 -7.53 -0.90 -2.21
C TRP A 187 -8.38 -1.85 -1.35
N ILE A 188 -9.12 -1.33 -0.37
CA ILE A 188 -10.07 -2.11 0.43
C ILE A 188 -11.19 -2.68 -0.45
N PHE A 189 -11.74 -1.87 -1.36
CA PHE A 189 -12.78 -2.33 -2.27
C PHE A 189 -12.31 -3.49 -3.15
N SER A 190 -11.09 -3.41 -3.67
CA SER A 190 -10.53 -4.50 -4.48
C SER A 190 -10.39 -5.81 -3.70
N ALA A 191 -10.11 -5.73 -2.39
CA ALA A 191 -10.09 -6.92 -1.54
C ALA A 191 -11.47 -7.59 -1.49
N LEU A 192 -12.54 -6.80 -1.37
CA LEU A 192 -13.90 -7.33 -1.38
C LEU A 192 -14.28 -7.93 -2.74
N VAL A 193 -13.90 -7.27 -3.83
CA VAL A 193 -14.15 -7.79 -5.19
C VAL A 193 -13.46 -9.14 -5.39
N ARG A 194 -12.21 -9.26 -5.00
CA ARG A 194 -11.45 -10.51 -5.11
C ARG A 194 -11.99 -11.60 -4.19
N ALA A 195 -12.34 -11.26 -2.96
CA ALA A 195 -12.98 -12.21 -2.04
C ALA A 195 -14.32 -12.72 -2.59
N ASN A 196 -15.02 -11.90 -3.36
CA ASN A 196 -16.26 -12.28 -4.06
C ASN A 196 -16.03 -13.09 -5.35
N GLY A 197 -14.79 -13.48 -5.62
CA GLY A 197 -14.41 -14.33 -6.77
C GLY A 197 -14.09 -13.56 -8.05
N GLY A 198 -13.99 -12.23 -8.00
CA GLY A 198 -13.75 -11.39 -9.16
C GLY A 198 -12.28 -11.02 -9.38
N LYS A 199 -12.05 -10.46 -10.56
CA LYS A 199 -10.82 -9.75 -10.92
C LYS A 199 -11.08 -8.25 -10.87
N TYR A 200 -10.05 -7.45 -10.63
CA TYR A 200 -10.16 -5.99 -10.54
C TYR A 200 -9.55 -5.31 -11.77
N PHE A 201 -8.48 -5.87 -12.30
CA PHE A 201 -7.76 -5.34 -13.45
C PHE A 201 -7.06 -6.47 -14.21
N ASN A 202 -6.61 -6.19 -15.44
CA ASN A 202 -5.81 -7.13 -16.23
C ASN A 202 -4.35 -7.06 -15.75
N GLU A 203 -3.87 -8.13 -15.13
CA GLU A 203 -2.52 -8.19 -14.56
C GLU A 203 -1.41 -8.22 -15.63
N ASP A 204 -1.75 -8.51 -16.88
CA ASP A 204 -0.80 -8.63 -17.99
C ASP A 204 -0.90 -7.47 -18.98
N TYR A 205 -1.88 -6.59 -18.83
CA TYR A 205 -2.09 -5.48 -19.74
C TYR A 205 -2.57 -4.21 -18.99
N PRO A 206 -1.79 -3.11 -19.03
CA PRO A 206 -2.11 -1.90 -18.26
C PRO A 206 -3.20 -1.01 -18.86
N GLY A 207 -3.96 -1.51 -19.83
CA GLY A 207 -5.04 -0.80 -20.51
C GLY A 207 -6.43 -1.31 -20.17
N GLU A 208 -6.60 -2.16 -19.15
CA GLU A 208 -7.89 -2.78 -18.86
C GLU A 208 -8.14 -2.94 -17.35
N VAL A 209 -9.35 -2.54 -16.93
CA VAL A 209 -9.88 -2.77 -15.59
C VAL A 209 -11.28 -3.40 -15.66
N TYR A 210 -11.69 -4.07 -14.60
CA TYR A 210 -12.95 -4.82 -14.52
C TYR A 210 -13.90 -4.23 -13.48
N TYR A 211 -14.15 -2.92 -13.56
CA TYR A 211 -15.04 -2.22 -12.61
C TYR A 211 -16.50 -2.60 -12.78
N ASN A 212 -16.97 -2.70 -14.05
CA ASN A 212 -18.34 -3.10 -14.33
C ASN A 212 -18.46 -4.62 -14.44
N SER A 213 -18.57 -5.28 -13.30
CA SER A 213 -18.67 -6.73 -13.20
C SER A 213 -19.68 -7.14 -12.13
N PRO A 214 -20.29 -8.33 -12.23
CA PRO A 214 -21.18 -8.85 -11.17
C PRO A 214 -20.51 -8.96 -9.80
N THR A 215 -19.23 -9.32 -9.76
CA THR A 215 -18.47 -9.44 -8.52
C THR A 215 -18.19 -8.09 -7.87
N ALA A 216 -17.90 -7.07 -8.67
CA ALA A 216 -17.76 -5.69 -8.18
C ALA A 216 -19.08 -5.12 -7.69
N ILE A 217 -20.17 -5.34 -8.42
CA ILE A 217 -21.52 -4.93 -8.01
C ILE A 217 -21.88 -5.57 -6.66
N GLY A 218 -21.65 -6.88 -6.50
CA GLY A 218 -21.92 -7.59 -5.26
C GLY A 218 -21.10 -7.09 -4.08
N ALA A 219 -19.82 -6.80 -4.29
CA ALA A 219 -18.96 -6.24 -3.26
C ALA A 219 -19.37 -4.84 -2.84
N LEU A 220 -19.75 -3.99 -3.80
CA LEU A 220 -20.21 -2.63 -3.54
C LEU A 220 -21.56 -2.61 -2.84
N ARG A 221 -22.44 -3.53 -3.19
CA ARG A 221 -23.73 -3.73 -2.52
C ARG A 221 -23.54 -4.17 -1.08
N PHE A 222 -22.63 -5.11 -0.84
CA PHE A 222 -22.28 -5.53 0.52
C PHE A 222 -21.82 -4.34 1.37
N TRP A 223 -20.96 -3.49 0.83
CA TRP A 223 -20.49 -2.28 1.52
C TRP A 223 -21.64 -1.31 1.82
N GLN A 224 -22.46 -1.00 0.82
CA GLN A 224 -23.60 -0.11 0.98
C GLN A 224 -24.63 -0.65 1.99
N ASP A 225 -24.89 -1.95 1.96
CA ASP A 225 -25.83 -2.61 2.88
C ASP A 225 -25.36 -2.54 4.34
N LEU A 226 -24.06 -2.61 4.61
CA LEU A 226 -23.51 -2.41 5.97
C LEU A 226 -23.93 -1.05 6.54
N ILE A 227 -24.09 -0.04 5.70
CA ILE A 227 -24.46 1.32 6.11
C ILE A 227 -25.98 1.47 6.21
N TYR A 228 -26.70 1.19 5.13
CA TYR A 228 -28.09 1.62 4.97
C TYR A 228 -29.12 0.53 5.28
N LYS A 229 -28.82 -0.71 5.01
CA LYS A 229 -29.70 -1.84 5.29
C LYS A 229 -29.49 -2.37 6.70
N ASP A 230 -28.27 -2.71 7.04
CA ASP A 230 -27.89 -3.37 8.31
C ASP A 230 -27.50 -2.38 9.40
N LYS A 231 -27.15 -1.15 9.04
CA LYS A 231 -26.85 -0.03 9.94
C LYS A 231 -25.78 -0.36 10.99
N VAL A 232 -24.72 -1.02 10.55
CA VAL A 232 -23.58 -1.41 11.40
C VAL A 232 -22.35 -0.55 11.18
N MET A 233 -22.42 0.37 10.22
CA MET A 233 -21.37 1.32 9.87
C MET A 233 -22.00 2.69 9.61
N PRO A 234 -21.37 3.81 10.00
CA PRO A 234 -21.90 5.14 9.71
C PRO A 234 -21.86 5.44 8.21
N SER A 235 -22.79 6.29 7.75
CA SER A 235 -22.80 6.78 6.38
C SER A 235 -21.70 7.82 6.14
N GLY A 236 -21.36 8.02 4.88
CA GLY A 236 -20.37 8.99 4.44
C GLY A 236 -18.98 8.40 4.26
N VAL A 237 -18.12 9.20 3.65
CA VAL A 237 -16.72 8.83 3.45
C VAL A 237 -16.00 8.82 4.81
N LEU A 238 -15.31 7.71 5.08
CA LEU A 238 -14.51 7.54 6.29
C LEU A 238 -13.02 7.51 5.92
N ASN A 239 -12.22 8.31 6.59
CA ASN A 239 -10.76 8.24 6.47
C ASN A 239 -10.16 7.43 7.61
N SER A 240 -8.89 7.05 7.48
CA SER A 240 -8.19 6.21 8.46
C SER A 240 -8.09 6.86 9.85
N LYS A 241 -8.01 8.19 9.91
CA LYS A 241 -7.92 8.92 11.20
C LYS A 241 -9.23 8.86 11.97
N GLN A 242 -10.37 9.02 11.29
CA GLN A 242 -11.70 8.88 11.89
C GLN A 242 -11.90 7.45 12.40
N ILE A 243 -11.53 6.46 11.60
CA ILE A 243 -11.65 5.04 11.97
C ILE A 243 -10.78 4.72 13.18
N SER A 244 -9.51 5.12 13.17
CA SER A 244 -8.58 4.90 14.28
C SER A 244 -9.05 5.59 15.56
N ALA A 245 -9.54 6.82 15.46
CA ALA A 245 -10.06 7.55 16.63
C ALA A 245 -11.27 6.83 17.24
N ALA A 246 -12.22 6.35 16.44
CA ALA A 246 -13.36 5.58 16.91
C ALA A 246 -12.92 4.26 17.56
N PHE A 247 -11.93 3.59 16.96
CA PHE A 247 -11.39 2.34 17.48
C PHE A 247 -10.71 2.54 18.84
N PHE A 248 -9.83 3.52 18.96
CA PHE A 248 -9.12 3.80 20.22
C PHE A 248 -10.01 4.30 21.34
N SER A 249 -11.13 4.93 21.02
CA SER A 249 -12.11 5.38 22.01
C SER A 249 -13.05 4.25 22.51
N GLY A 250 -12.90 3.03 21.98
CA GLY A 250 -13.78 1.90 22.33
C GLY A 250 -15.17 1.97 21.68
N LYS A 251 -15.34 2.78 20.64
CA LYS A 251 -16.61 2.97 19.91
C LYS A 251 -16.69 2.20 18.59
N LEU A 252 -15.71 1.36 18.31
CA LEU A 252 -15.64 0.58 17.07
C LEU A 252 -15.15 -0.83 17.37
N GLY A 253 -15.92 -1.82 16.92
CA GLY A 253 -15.58 -3.24 17.12
C GLY A 253 -14.56 -3.77 16.14
N MET A 254 -14.68 -3.40 14.88
CA MET A 254 -13.82 -3.91 13.78
C MET A 254 -13.44 -2.80 12.82
N ALA A 255 -12.21 -2.87 12.31
CA ALA A 255 -11.71 -1.96 11.28
C ALA A 255 -10.90 -2.75 10.24
N MET A 256 -11.16 -2.52 8.95
CA MET A 256 -10.30 -3.01 7.88
C MET A 256 -9.29 -1.93 7.53
N LEU A 257 -8.05 -2.11 7.96
CA LEU A 257 -6.95 -1.18 7.70
C LEU A 257 -5.71 -1.96 7.21
N SER A 258 -4.66 -1.22 6.87
CA SER A 258 -3.40 -1.81 6.42
C SER A 258 -2.65 -2.52 7.54
N THR A 259 -1.99 -3.62 7.22
CA THR A 259 -1.00 -4.25 8.10
C THR A 259 0.12 -3.27 8.47
N GLY A 260 0.42 -2.30 7.60
CA GLY A 260 1.40 -1.23 7.86
C GLY A 260 1.04 -0.30 9.01
N ALA A 261 -0.22 -0.35 9.47
CA ALA A 261 -0.68 0.41 10.63
C ALA A 261 -0.54 -0.36 11.96
N LEU A 262 -0.06 -1.61 11.96
CA LEU A 262 -0.03 -2.45 13.16
C LEU A 262 0.73 -1.80 14.33
N GLY A 263 1.87 -1.19 14.05
CA GLY A 263 2.65 -0.48 15.08
C GLY A 263 1.86 0.66 15.73
N PHE A 264 1.19 1.46 14.92
CA PHE A 264 0.31 2.54 15.37
C PHE A 264 -0.89 2.02 16.15
N MET A 265 -1.56 0.99 15.65
CA MET A 265 -2.71 0.37 16.33
C MET A 265 -2.31 -0.22 17.68
N ARG A 266 -1.19 -0.91 17.74
CA ARG A 266 -0.65 -1.50 18.97
C ARG A 266 -0.29 -0.44 20.00
N GLU A 267 0.36 0.64 19.60
CA GLU A 267 0.76 1.73 20.49
C GLU A 267 -0.43 2.45 21.13
N ASN A 268 -1.54 2.57 20.40
CA ASN A 268 -2.70 3.37 20.83
C ASN A 268 -3.90 2.55 21.34
N SER A 269 -3.87 1.24 21.27
CA SER A 269 -4.91 0.35 21.78
C SER A 269 -4.57 -0.13 23.19
N LYS A 270 -4.45 0.82 24.15
CA LYS A 270 -3.96 0.53 25.51
C LYS A 270 -5.08 0.16 26.48
N ASP A 271 -6.31 0.61 26.21
CA ASP A 271 -7.44 0.45 27.15
C ASP A 271 -8.23 -0.84 26.91
N PHE A 272 -7.86 -1.62 25.92
CA PHE A 272 -8.50 -2.87 25.54
C PHE A 272 -7.51 -3.82 24.85
N GLU A 273 -7.90 -5.06 24.68
CA GLU A 273 -7.09 -6.05 23.97
C GLU A 273 -7.30 -5.92 22.46
N LEU A 274 -6.21 -5.62 21.74
CA LEU A 274 -6.20 -5.54 20.29
C LEU A 274 -6.06 -6.94 19.67
N GLY A 275 -7.00 -7.31 18.80
CA GLY A 275 -6.91 -8.48 17.96
C GLY A 275 -6.62 -8.16 16.50
N VAL A 276 -6.01 -9.10 15.81
CA VAL A 276 -5.77 -9.07 14.37
C VAL A 276 -6.24 -10.37 13.77
N ALA A 277 -6.97 -10.30 12.67
CA ALA A 277 -7.44 -11.47 11.93
C ALA A 277 -7.31 -11.25 10.43
N MET A 278 -7.22 -12.33 9.67
CA MET A 278 -7.30 -12.28 8.21
C MET A 278 -8.66 -11.71 7.78
N LEU A 279 -8.72 -11.05 6.62
CA LEU A 279 -10.00 -10.60 6.07
C LEU A 279 -10.92 -11.80 5.85
N PRO A 280 -12.22 -11.64 6.18
CA PRO A 280 -13.20 -12.69 5.93
C PRO A 280 -13.32 -13.05 4.46
N ALA A 281 -13.59 -14.31 4.19
CA ALA A 281 -13.83 -14.85 2.86
C ALA A 281 -15.31 -14.69 2.44
N LYS A 282 -15.55 -14.67 1.12
CA LYS A 282 -16.87 -14.88 0.53
C LYS A 282 -16.83 -16.13 -0.34
N GLU A 283 -16.45 -16.02 -1.59
CA GLU A 283 -16.19 -17.16 -2.48
C GLU A 283 -14.78 -17.73 -2.25
N GLN A 284 -13.87 -16.87 -1.81
CA GLN A 284 -12.47 -17.20 -1.51
C GLN A 284 -11.89 -16.22 -0.54
N ARG A 285 -10.72 -16.55 -0.01
CA ARG A 285 -9.88 -15.60 0.74
C ARG A 285 -8.89 -14.99 -0.23
N ALA A 286 -8.91 -13.66 -0.37
CA ALA A 286 -8.01 -12.96 -1.26
C ALA A 286 -7.83 -11.51 -0.82
N VAL A 287 -6.62 -10.98 -0.94
CA VAL A 287 -6.28 -9.60 -0.59
C VAL A 287 -5.32 -9.02 -1.63
N PRO A 288 -5.36 -7.69 -1.89
CA PRO A 288 -4.34 -7.04 -2.71
C PRO A 288 -3.06 -6.82 -1.90
N ILE A 289 -1.90 -6.94 -2.56
CA ILE A 289 -0.64 -6.44 -2.02
C ILE A 289 -0.58 -4.94 -2.25
N GLY A 290 -0.42 -4.19 -1.16
CA GLY A 290 -0.10 -2.77 -1.20
C GLY A 290 1.35 -2.51 -0.85
N GLY A 291 1.67 -1.23 -0.66
CA GLY A 291 2.99 -0.79 -0.23
C GLY A 291 3.74 -0.04 -1.30
N ALA A 292 5.06 0.00 -1.15
CA ALA A 292 5.90 0.88 -1.95
C ALA A 292 7.20 0.22 -2.37
N SER A 293 7.73 0.76 -3.46
CA SER A 293 9.04 0.41 -4.00
C SER A 293 9.91 1.65 -4.11
N LEU A 294 11.20 1.44 -4.21
CA LEU A 294 12.19 2.48 -4.48
C LEU A 294 12.34 2.65 -5.99
N VAL A 295 12.19 3.88 -6.47
CA VAL A 295 12.39 4.28 -7.85
C VAL A 295 13.33 5.47 -7.95
N SER A 296 13.98 5.65 -9.10
CA SER A 296 14.89 6.75 -9.37
C SER A 296 14.39 7.53 -10.58
N PHE A 297 14.27 8.85 -10.46
CA PHE A 297 13.79 9.70 -11.55
C PHE A 297 14.91 10.02 -12.53
N LYS A 298 14.57 10.11 -13.81
CA LYS A 298 15.51 10.50 -14.87
C LYS A 298 16.00 11.93 -14.70
N GLY A 299 17.24 12.18 -15.07
CA GLY A 299 17.85 13.49 -15.09
C GLY A 299 18.92 13.71 -14.02
N ILE A 300 19.20 12.70 -13.18
CA ILE A 300 20.26 12.77 -12.19
C ILE A 300 21.64 12.44 -12.80
N SER A 301 22.71 12.93 -12.18
CA SER A 301 24.09 12.67 -12.61
C SER A 301 24.54 11.23 -12.27
N ASP A 302 25.65 10.80 -12.89
CA ASP A 302 26.25 9.49 -12.57
C ASP A 302 26.68 9.40 -11.09
N ALA A 303 27.22 10.48 -10.53
CA ALA A 303 27.58 10.53 -9.11
C ALA A 303 26.33 10.36 -8.21
N GLN A 304 25.20 10.97 -8.57
CA GLN A 304 23.94 10.80 -7.88
C GLN A 304 23.35 9.40 -8.05
N LYS A 305 23.51 8.77 -9.20
CA LYS A 305 23.11 7.36 -9.40
C LYS A 305 23.87 6.44 -8.46
N LYS A 306 25.18 6.62 -8.35
CA LYS A 306 26.02 5.85 -7.43
C LYS A 306 25.63 6.06 -5.97
N ALA A 307 25.39 7.30 -5.59
CA ALA A 307 24.93 7.66 -4.24
C ALA A 307 23.54 7.05 -3.94
N ALA A 308 22.62 7.11 -4.90
CA ALA A 308 21.30 6.50 -4.76
C ALA A 308 21.39 4.97 -4.61
N TYR A 309 22.27 4.32 -5.34
CA TYR A 309 22.54 2.88 -5.18
C TYR A 309 23.00 2.53 -3.76
N GLN A 310 23.92 3.30 -3.20
CA GLN A 310 24.41 3.09 -1.83
C GLN A 310 23.30 3.23 -0.80
N PHE A 311 22.46 4.24 -0.92
CA PHE A 311 21.34 4.45 0.01
C PHE A 311 20.24 3.40 -0.17
N LEU A 312 19.91 3.05 -1.43
CA LEU A 312 18.94 1.99 -1.73
C LEU A 312 19.35 0.67 -1.07
N THR A 313 20.59 0.24 -1.24
CA THR A 313 21.08 -1.03 -0.67
C THR A 313 21.08 -1.01 0.85
N TYR A 314 21.33 0.16 1.46
CA TYR A 314 21.20 0.33 2.90
C TYR A 314 19.74 0.16 3.36
N LEU A 315 18.79 0.85 2.70
CA LEU A 315 17.36 0.78 3.04
C LEU A 315 16.78 -0.62 2.95
N VAL A 316 17.21 -1.41 1.98
CA VAL A 316 16.71 -2.78 1.78
C VAL A 316 17.61 -3.86 2.38
N SER A 317 18.64 -3.48 3.13
CA SER A 317 19.44 -4.46 3.88
C SER A 317 18.56 -5.20 4.89
N PRO A 318 18.87 -6.47 5.20
CA PRO A 318 18.05 -7.28 6.08
C PRO A 318 17.76 -6.63 7.44
N ASP A 319 18.77 -6.01 8.05
CA ASP A 319 18.63 -5.40 9.38
C ASP A 319 17.82 -4.10 9.34
N VAL A 320 18.12 -3.19 8.42
CA VAL A 320 17.43 -1.88 8.31
C VAL A 320 15.98 -2.08 7.87
N ASN A 321 15.76 -2.89 6.85
CA ASN A 321 14.42 -3.16 6.33
C ASN A 321 13.58 -3.96 7.35
N GLY A 322 14.20 -4.94 8.02
CA GLY A 322 13.55 -5.68 9.10
C GLY A 322 13.14 -4.80 10.28
N ALA A 323 14.00 -3.86 10.67
CA ALA A 323 13.67 -2.91 11.75
C ALA A 323 12.50 -1.98 11.37
N TRP A 324 12.48 -1.49 10.12
CA TRP A 324 11.34 -0.74 9.59
C TRP A 324 10.05 -1.56 9.64
N SER A 325 10.11 -2.83 9.25
CA SER A 325 8.98 -3.75 9.31
C SER A 325 8.44 -3.90 10.74
N ARG A 326 9.29 -4.13 11.71
CA ARG A 326 8.89 -4.28 13.12
C ARG A 326 8.29 -3.00 13.71
N PHE A 327 8.82 -1.86 13.32
CA PHE A 327 8.32 -0.56 13.79
C PHE A 327 6.93 -0.24 13.24
N THR A 328 6.71 -0.50 11.95
CA THR A 328 5.47 -0.11 11.25
C THR A 328 4.41 -1.21 11.27
N GLY A 329 4.78 -2.43 10.97
CA GLY A 329 3.91 -3.53 10.61
C GLY A 329 3.88 -3.83 9.12
N TYR A 330 4.46 -2.97 8.29
CA TYR A 330 4.72 -3.33 6.89
C TYR A 330 5.58 -4.58 6.81
N PHE A 331 5.30 -5.43 5.82
CA PHE A 331 6.16 -6.58 5.56
C PHE A 331 7.48 -6.12 4.96
N SER A 332 8.58 -6.68 5.42
CA SER A 332 9.83 -6.61 4.68
C SER A 332 9.71 -7.51 3.45
N PRO A 333 9.88 -6.98 2.23
CA PRO A 333 9.89 -7.83 1.04
C PRO A 333 11.22 -8.58 0.87
N ARG A 334 12.24 -8.21 1.65
CA ARG A 334 13.57 -8.83 1.64
C ARG A 334 13.54 -10.14 2.43
N LYS A 335 13.71 -11.28 1.75
CA LYS A 335 13.64 -12.62 2.38
C LYS A 335 14.57 -12.76 3.59
N ALA A 336 15.79 -12.28 3.47
CA ALA A 336 16.82 -12.40 4.52
C ALA A 336 16.47 -11.66 5.81
N SER A 337 15.56 -10.68 5.79
CA SER A 337 15.08 -10.00 7.00
C SER A 337 14.47 -10.96 8.02
N TYR A 338 13.87 -12.04 7.54
CA TYR A 338 13.17 -13.02 8.39
C TYR A 338 14.11 -14.04 9.01
N ASP A 339 15.38 -14.07 8.59
CA ASP A 339 16.42 -14.91 9.15
C ASP A 339 17.15 -14.23 10.34
N THR A 340 16.90 -12.93 10.55
CA THR A 340 17.52 -12.20 11.66
C THR A 340 16.93 -12.63 13.01
N PRO A 341 17.74 -12.70 14.09
CA PRO A 341 17.24 -13.02 15.43
C PRO A 341 16.14 -12.08 15.91
N GLU A 342 16.24 -10.79 15.59
CA GLU A 342 15.30 -9.76 15.99
C GLU A 342 13.91 -9.97 15.36
N MET A 343 13.87 -10.34 14.07
CA MET A 343 12.61 -10.62 13.39
C MET A 343 11.96 -11.91 13.91
N LYS A 344 12.76 -12.94 14.13
CA LYS A 344 12.26 -14.21 14.71
C LYS A 344 11.64 -13.98 16.09
N ALA A 345 12.34 -13.23 16.94
CA ALA A 345 11.84 -12.87 18.26
C ALA A 345 10.54 -12.06 18.19
N TYR A 346 10.47 -11.06 17.29
CA TYR A 346 9.29 -10.22 17.08
C TYR A 346 8.07 -11.05 16.70
N LEU A 347 8.20 -11.96 15.74
CA LEU A 347 7.09 -12.81 15.29
C LEU A 347 6.63 -13.81 16.37
N GLN A 348 7.51 -14.25 17.25
CA GLN A 348 7.16 -15.09 18.40
C GLN A 348 6.46 -14.29 19.49
N GLN A 349 6.88 -13.07 19.76
CA GLN A 349 6.35 -12.22 20.82
C GLN A 349 5.03 -11.56 20.46
N ASP A 350 4.77 -11.31 19.17
CA ASP A 350 3.52 -10.71 18.71
C ASP A 350 2.78 -11.61 17.71
N PRO A 351 1.86 -12.46 18.18
CA PRO A 351 1.07 -13.33 17.29
C PRO A 351 0.26 -12.57 16.25
N ARG A 352 -0.06 -11.29 16.50
CA ARG A 352 -0.79 -10.44 15.54
C ARG A 352 0.03 -10.20 14.29
N ALA A 353 1.31 -9.94 14.42
CA ALA A 353 2.23 -9.79 13.31
C ALA A 353 2.38 -11.10 12.51
N ALA A 354 2.43 -12.23 13.19
CA ALA A 354 2.50 -13.55 12.55
C ALA A 354 1.24 -13.85 11.72
N ILE A 355 0.05 -13.51 12.23
CA ILE A 355 -1.22 -13.67 11.50
C ILE A 355 -1.23 -12.80 10.24
N ALA A 356 -0.78 -11.56 10.36
CA ALA A 356 -0.68 -10.64 9.23
C ALA A 356 0.25 -11.20 8.14
N LEU A 357 1.40 -11.71 8.53
CA LEU A 357 2.37 -12.32 7.61
C LEU A 357 1.80 -13.57 6.92
N GLU A 358 1.06 -14.40 7.65
CA GLU A 358 0.45 -15.61 7.12
C GLU A 358 -0.57 -15.33 6.02
N GLN A 359 -1.25 -14.18 6.06
CA GLN A 359 -2.22 -13.80 5.02
C GLN A 359 -1.59 -13.57 3.64
N LEU A 360 -0.28 -13.36 3.56
CA LEU A 360 0.42 -13.14 2.28
C LEU A 360 0.22 -14.27 1.26
N LYS A 361 -0.04 -15.49 1.71
CA LYS A 361 -0.34 -16.61 0.79
C LYS A 361 -1.62 -16.41 -0.04
N TYR A 362 -2.47 -15.47 0.36
CA TYR A 362 -3.71 -15.11 -0.35
C TYR A 362 -3.59 -13.80 -1.12
N ALA A 363 -2.40 -13.24 -1.20
CA ALA A 363 -2.21 -11.92 -1.77
C ALA A 363 -2.09 -11.97 -3.30
N HIS A 364 -2.67 -10.95 -3.93
CA HIS A 364 -2.59 -10.69 -5.37
C HIS A 364 -1.96 -9.31 -5.59
N PRO A 365 -1.31 -9.06 -6.74
CA PRO A 365 -0.78 -7.74 -7.04
C PRO A 365 -1.85 -6.66 -6.93
N TRP A 366 -1.50 -5.49 -6.37
CA TRP A 366 -2.31 -4.29 -6.49
C TRP A 366 -2.22 -3.78 -7.91
N TYR A 367 -3.31 -3.25 -8.40
CA TYR A 367 -3.45 -2.94 -9.80
C TYR A 367 -2.46 -1.86 -10.27
N SER A 368 -2.10 -1.94 -11.56
CA SER A 368 -1.16 -1.04 -12.17
C SER A 368 -1.61 -0.82 -13.62
N THR A 369 -1.94 0.43 -13.97
CA THR A 369 -2.46 0.78 -15.30
C THR A 369 -1.79 2.04 -15.83
N TRP A 370 -1.96 2.29 -17.12
CA TRP A 370 -1.79 3.61 -17.70
C TRP A 370 -2.74 4.59 -16.99
N GLU A 371 -2.25 5.79 -16.67
CA GLU A 371 -3.00 6.76 -15.88
C GLU A 371 -3.50 6.19 -14.55
N THR A 372 -2.65 5.47 -13.86
CA THR A 372 -3.02 4.62 -12.72
C THR A 372 -3.78 5.37 -11.62
N VAL A 373 -3.38 6.60 -11.28
CA VAL A 373 -4.04 7.40 -10.23
C VAL A 373 -5.45 7.81 -10.67
N ALA A 374 -5.60 8.34 -11.89
CA ALA A 374 -6.90 8.77 -12.40
C ALA A 374 -7.86 7.59 -12.59
N VAL A 375 -7.36 6.47 -13.11
CA VAL A 375 -8.15 5.24 -13.29
C VAL A 375 -8.61 4.67 -11.95
N ARG A 376 -7.74 4.67 -10.94
CA ARG A 376 -8.10 4.27 -9.59
C ARG A 376 -9.17 5.20 -9.01
N LYS A 377 -9.00 6.51 -9.12
CA LYS A 377 -9.95 7.50 -8.62
C LYS A 377 -11.32 7.42 -9.28
N ALA A 378 -11.40 6.99 -10.54
CA ALA A 378 -12.68 6.77 -11.21
C ALA A 378 -13.56 5.82 -10.39
N MET A 379 -13.01 4.75 -9.85
CA MET A 379 -13.77 3.82 -8.99
C MET A 379 -13.93 4.37 -7.56
N GLU A 380 -12.90 4.96 -7.00
CA GLU A 380 -12.95 5.50 -5.63
C GLU A 380 -13.99 6.62 -5.49
N ASN A 381 -14.14 7.46 -6.50
CA ASN A 381 -15.18 8.51 -6.50
C ASN A 381 -16.59 7.92 -6.55
N GLN A 382 -16.80 6.81 -7.24
CA GLN A 382 -18.07 6.11 -7.25
C GLN A 382 -18.33 5.36 -5.92
N LEU A 383 -17.30 4.81 -5.31
CA LEU A 383 -17.40 4.28 -3.94
C LEU A 383 -17.85 5.38 -2.97
N ALA A 384 -17.26 6.57 -3.05
CA ALA A 384 -17.69 7.71 -2.24
C ALA A 384 -19.16 8.06 -2.45
N ALA A 385 -19.63 8.08 -3.71
CA ALA A 385 -21.03 8.33 -4.02
C ALA A 385 -21.96 7.30 -3.36
N VAL A 386 -21.60 6.03 -3.43
CA VAL A 386 -22.39 4.91 -2.87
C VAL A 386 -22.47 4.95 -1.35
N VAL A 387 -21.37 5.30 -0.67
CA VAL A 387 -21.39 5.38 0.80
C VAL A 387 -22.04 6.66 1.34
N ASN A 388 -22.15 7.69 0.50
CA ASN A 388 -22.80 8.95 0.86
C ASN A 388 -24.31 8.94 0.62
N ASP A 389 -24.82 8.10 -0.29
CA ASP A 389 -26.22 8.15 -0.71
C ASP A 389 -26.76 6.74 -1.01
N ALA A 390 -27.76 6.32 -0.24
CA ALA A 390 -28.45 5.04 -0.45
C ALA A 390 -29.14 4.92 -1.82
N LYS A 391 -29.42 6.02 -2.49
CA LYS A 391 -30.08 6.05 -3.80
C LYS A 391 -29.12 5.80 -4.97
N VAL A 392 -27.82 5.95 -4.75
CA VAL A 392 -26.79 5.62 -5.76
C VAL A 392 -26.67 4.10 -5.81
N THR A 393 -27.10 3.51 -6.91
CA THR A 393 -27.05 2.04 -7.04
C THR A 393 -25.62 1.56 -7.36
N PRO A 394 -25.20 0.41 -6.83
CA PRO A 394 -23.94 -0.20 -7.21
C PRO A 394 -23.78 -0.38 -8.72
N GLU A 395 -24.85 -0.78 -9.42
CA GLU A 395 -24.84 -0.97 -10.87
C GLU A 395 -24.49 0.33 -11.62
N ALA A 396 -25.14 1.44 -11.27
CA ALA A 396 -24.87 2.75 -11.89
C ALA A 396 -23.44 3.24 -11.55
N ALA A 397 -22.99 3.03 -10.32
CA ALA A 397 -21.67 3.45 -9.87
C ALA A 397 -20.54 2.74 -10.63
N VAL A 398 -20.59 1.41 -10.75
CA VAL A 398 -19.52 0.67 -11.46
C VAL A 398 -19.56 0.92 -12.96
N GLN A 399 -20.73 1.16 -13.54
CA GLN A 399 -20.87 1.53 -14.96
C GLN A 399 -20.21 2.88 -15.24
N ALA A 400 -20.46 3.88 -14.39
CA ALA A 400 -19.82 5.19 -14.50
C ALA A 400 -18.30 5.11 -14.33
N ALA A 401 -17.82 4.35 -13.34
CA ALA A 401 -16.40 4.15 -13.11
C ALA A 401 -15.72 3.47 -14.30
N GLN A 402 -16.33 2.43 -14.87
CA GLN A 402 -15.79 1.72 -16.03
C GLN A 402 -15.68 2.65 -17.25
N LYS A 403 -16.71 3.42 -17.52
CA LYS A 403 -16.72 4.36 -18.65
C LYS A 403 -15.61 5.39 -18.54
N GLU A 404 -15.43 5.97 -17.37
CA GLU A 404 -14.36 6.95 -17.13
C GLU A 404 -12.96 6.30 -17.23
N ALA A 405 -12.78 5.14 -16.63
CA ALA A 405 -11.52 4.40 -16.70
C ALA A 405 -11.14 4.05 -18.15
N ASP A 406 -12.08 3.55 -18.94
CA ASP A 406 -11.85 3.20 -20.34
C ASP A 406 -11.44 4.43 -21.17
N ALA A 407 -12.07 5.58 -20.92
CA ALA A 407 -11.73 6.83 -21.59
C ALA A 407 -10.31 7.31 -21.23
N LEU A 408 -9.91 7.17 -19.96
CA LEU A 408 -8.56 7.53 -19.48
C LEU A 408 -7.47 6.64 -20.07
N MET A 409 -7.74 5.35 -20.25
CA MET A 409 -6.77 4.41 -20.81
C MET A 409 -6.76 4.35 -22.33
N LYS A 410 -7.75 4.92 -22.99
CA LYS A 410 -7.93 4.86 -24.45
C LYS A 410 -6.66 5.23 -25.23
N PRO A 411 -5.91 6.32 -24.94
CA PRO A 411 -4.69 6.65 -25.67
C PRO A 411 -3.66 5.52 -25.67
N TYR A 412 -3.52 4.81 -24.56
CA TYR A 412 -2.62 3.66 -24.45
C TYR A 412 -3.15 2.45 -25.21
N VAL A 413 -4.45 2.17 -25.09
CA VAL A 413 -5.12 1.07 -25.79
C VAL A 413 -5.01 1.25 -27.30
N ASP A 414 -5.31 2.43 -27.82
CA ASP A 414 -5.23 2.73 -29.27
C ASP A 414 -3.78 2.56 -29.79
N LYS A 415 -2.79 3.02 -29.03
CA LYS A 415 -1.38 2.89 -29.37
C LYS A 415 -0.90 1.44 -29.43
N THR A 416 -1.34 0.63 -28.47
CA THR A 416 -0.92 -0.78 -28.39
C THR A 416 -1.69 -1.67 -29.37
N ALA A 417 -2.96 -1.40 -29.62
CA ALA A 417 -3.75 -2.11 -30.63
C ALA A 417 -3.19 -1.94 -32.05
N LEU A 418 -2.67 -0.75 -32.40
CA LEU A 418 -2.01 -0.50 -33.68
C LEU A 418 -0.68 -1.25 -33.84
N ALA A 419 -0.01 -1.56 -32.73
CA ALA A 419 1.23 -2.34 -32.73
C ALA A 419 0.99 -3.84 -32.98
N GLU A 420 -0.16 -4.36 -32.59
CA GLU A 420 -0.53 -5.78 -32.79
C GLU A 420 -0.93 -6.09 -34.23
N VAL A 421 -1.30 -5.08 -35.02
CA VAL A 421 -1.75 -5.23 -36.43
C VAL A 421 -0.58 -5.13 -37.40
N LYS A 422 0.61 -4.79 -36.95
CA LYS A 422 1.84 -4.70 -37.78
C LYS A 422 2.76 -5.89 -37.57
#